data_7215e9611c685e814ee4216612947cce
#
_entry.id   7215e9611c685e814ee4216612947cce
#
_cell.length_a   1.000
_cell.length_b   1.000
_cell.length_c   1.000
_cell.angle_alpha   90.00
_cell.angle_beta   90.00
_cell.angle_gamma   90.00
#
_symmetry.space_group_name_H-M   'P 1'
#
loop_
_entity.id
_entity.type
_entity.pdbx_description
1 polymer ?
#
loop_
_entity_poly.entity_id
_entity_poly.type
_entity_poly.pdbx_seq_one_letter_code
_entity_poly.pdbx_strand_id
1 'polypeptide(L)'
;MRILFVDDDASRYHALLRMLWSARVGADVTHRASAEQVTDTDLLEAEVVMLDHDLCNAHYIPEARFRCDRVDTDGRCLHGTGADVARRIADLPLQAHQGFIVHSLNVEGSANIIRILAGSRRRCLSRCYDRWGRFIGPEFVRWLGLPQRVA
;
A
#
# COMPACT_ATOMS: atom_id res chain seq x y z
N MET A 1 16.16 1.26 -3.20
CA MET A 1 14.81 0.70 -3.39
C MET A 1 13.80 1.80 -3.19
N ARG A 2 12.87 1.99 -4.13
CA ARG A 2 11.80 2.98 -4.02
C ARG A 2 10.49 2.30 -3.59
N ILE A 3 9.90 2.79 -2.51
CA ILE A 3 8.65 2.27 -1.94
C ILE A 3 7.60 3.38 -2.03
N LEU A 4 6.45 3.08 -2.62
CA LEU A 4 5.24 3.88 -2.47
C LEU A 4 4.41 3.30 -1.34
N PHE A 5 4.13 4.11 -0.31
CA PHE A 5 3.33 3.74 0.84
C PHE A 5 2.02 4.53 0.82
N VAL A 6 0.90 3.83 0.64
CA VAL A 6 -0.44 4.43 0.55
C VAL A 6 -1.23 4.03 1.79
N ASP A 7 -1.42 4.98 2.70
CA ASP A 7 -2.04 4.77 4.00
C ASP A 7 -2.38 6.14 4.62
N ASP A 8 -3.57 6.31 5.17
CA ASP A 8 -4.01 7.56 5.79
C ASP A 8 -3.45 7.76 7.21
N ASP A 9 -2.89 6.72 7.83
CA ASP A 9 -2.30 6.78 9.16
C ASP A 9 -0.79 7.08 9.12
N ALA A 10 -0.44 8.34 9.37
CA ALA A 10 0.95 8.78 9.45
C ALA A 10 1.77 8.01 10.52
N SER A 11 1.13 7.46 11.56
CA SER A 11 1.84 6.68 12.58
C SER A 11 2.37 5.37 12.02
N ARG A 12 1.62 4.74 11.10
CA ARG A 12 2.03 3.53 10.37
C ARG A 12 3.17 3.83 9.41
N TYR A 13 3.14 4.98 8.73
CA TYR A 13 4.27 5.44 7.91
C TYR A 13 5.55 5.57 8.73
N HIS A 14 5.50 6.24 9.87
CA HIS A 14 6.66 6.36 10.75
C HIS A 14 7.12 5.02 11.33
N ALA A 15 6.19 4.10 11.58
CA ALA A 15 6.54 2.74 12.00
C ALA A 15 7.30 2.00 10.89
N LEU A 16 6.85 2.10 9.64
CA LEU A 16 7.55 1.54 8.48
C LEU A 16 8.99 2.06 8.39
N LEU A 17 9.19 3.38 8.48
CA LEU A 17 10.52 3.97 8.43
C LEU A 17 11.44 3.42 9.52
N ARG A 18 10.95 3.33 10.78
CA ARG A 18 11.73 2.75 11.89
C ARG A 18 12.08 1.28 11.62
N MET A 19 11.17 0.51 11.06
CA MET A 19 11.37 -0.91 10.75
C MET A 19 12.41 -1.09 9.64
N LEU A 20 12.33 -0.31 8.56
CA LEU A 20 13.31 -0.32 7.47
C LEU A 20 14.72 0.05 7.99
N TRP A 21 14.78 1.09 8.82
CA TRP A 21 16.03 1.49 9.47
C TRP A 21 16.62 0.37 10.32
N SER A 22 15.82 -0.24 11.20
CA SER A 22 16.26 -1.34 12.08
C SER A 22 16.73 -2.56 11.29
N ALA A 23 16.08 -2.84 10.16
CA ALA A 23 16.44 -3.93 9.25
C ALA A 23 17.60 -3.57 8.31
N ARG A 24 18.15 -2.35 8.40
CA ARG A 24 19.20 -1.81 7.52
C ARG A 24 18.83 -1.89 6.03
N VAL A 25 17.55 -1.75 5.71
CA VAL A 25 17.06 -1.69 4.34
C VAL A 25 17.13 -0.26 3.84
N GLY A 26 18.01 0.00 2.88
CA GLY A 26 18.08 1.30 2.18
C GLY A 26 16.89 1.48 1.27
N ALA A 27 15.96 2.34 1.66
CA ALA A 27 14.76 2.63 0.87
C ALA A 27 14.46 4.13 0.88
N ASP A 28 13.99 4.61 -0.25
CA ASP A 28 13.33 5.90 -0.42
C ASP A 28 11.83 5.66 -0.39
N VAL A 29 11.12 6.25 0.57
CA VAL A 29 9.71 5.97 0.81
C VAL A 29 8.88 7.21 0.52
N THR A 30 8.07 7.13 -0.52
CA THR A 30 7.05 8.13 -0.84
C THR A 30 5.75 7.77 -0.12
N HIS A 31 5.21 8.69 0.69
CA HIS A 31 3.94 8.50 1.40
C HIS A 31 2.81 9.26 0.70
N ARG A 32 1.67 8.59 0.54
CA ARG A 32 0.42 9.17 0.05
C ARG A 32 -0.71 8.77 1.00
N ALA A 33 -1.42 9.76 1.53
CA ALA A 33 -2.48 9.54 2.51
C ALA A 33 -3.86 9.23 1.87
N SER A 34 -3.98 9.35 0.54
CA SER A 34 -5.22 9.04 -0.18
C SER A 34 -4.93 8.54 -1.58
N ALA A 35 -5.89 7.84 -2.19
CA ALA A 35 -5.79 7.37 -3.57
C ALA A 35 -5.65 8.51 -4.59
N GLU A 36 -6.27 9.67 -4.30
CA GLU A 36 -6.20 10.87 -5.15
C GLU A 36 -4.79 11.46 -5.21
N GLN A 37 -4.02 11.36 -4.12
CA GLN A 37 -2.65 11.86 -4.07
C GLN A 37 -1.66 10.99 -4.85
N VAL A 38 -2.02 9.74 -5.12
CA VAL A 38 -1.16 8.82 -5.88
C VAL A 38 -1.13 9.27 -7.34
N THR A 39 0.06 9.48 -7.88
CA THR A 39 0.26 9.78 -9.30
C THR A 39 0.69 8.55 -10.10
N ASP A 40 0.54 8.58 -11.42
CA ASP A 40 1.05 7.49 -12.27
C ASP A 40 2.57 7.42 -12.20
N THR A 41 3.25 8.55 -12.02
CA THR A 41 4.70 8.59 -11.79
C THR A 41 5.08 7.85 -10.52
N ASP A 42 4.36 8.07 -9.39
CA ASP A 42 4.59 7.31 -8.15
C ASP A 42 4.50 5.80 -8.41
N LEU A 43 3.47 5.37 -9.16
CA LEU A 43 3.25 3.95 -9.46
C LEU A 43 4.29 3.36 -10.40
N LEU A 44 4.71 4.10 -11.43
CA LEU A 44 5.70 3.64 -12.40
C LEU A 44 7.12 3.58 -11.82
N GLU A 45 7.45 4.47 -10.90
CA GLU A 45 8.77 4.54 -10.29
C GLU A 45 8.98 3.63 -9.10
N ALA A 46 7.89 3.23 -8.39
CA ALA A 46 8.00 2.37 -7.23
C ALA A 46 8.44 0.96 -7.60
N GLU A 47 9.41 0.42 -6.87
CA GLU A 47 9.77 -1.00 -6.92
C GLU A 47 8.84 -1.84 -6.04
N VAL A 48 8.29 -1.21 -4.99
CA VAL A 48 7.29 -1.81 -4.10
C VAL A 48 6.18 -0.81 -3.86
N VAL A 49 4.93 -1.26 -3.99
CA VAL A 49 3.75 -0.49 -3.61
C VAL A 49 3.08 -1.17 -2.42
N MET A 50 2.93 -0.43 -1.33
CA MET A 50 2.26 -0.87 -0.11
C MET A 50 0.91 -0.17 -0.01
N LEU A 51 -0.17 -0.94 0.06
CA LEU A 51 -1.54 -0.44 0.01
C LEU A 51 -2.31 -0.78 1.28
N ASP A 52 -2.84 0.23 1.97
CA ASP A 52 -4.01 0.06 2.82
C ASP A 52 -5.28 0.14 1.94
N HIS A 53 -6.36 -0.50 2.39
CA HIS A 53 -7.65 -0.41 1.71
C HIS A 53 -8.39 0.87 2.12
N ASP A 54 -8.45 1.14 3.42
CA ASP A 54 -9.29 2.19 3.98
C ASP A 54 -8.47 3.48 4.15
N LEU A 55 -8.59 4.39 3.20
CA LEU A 55 -7.82 5.64 3.14
C LEU A 55 -8.62 6.83 3.70
N CYS A 56 -9.61 6.57 4.55
CA CYS A 56 -10.40 7.57 5.25
C CYS A 56 -11.14 6.92 6.42
N ASN A 57 -11.25 7.60 7.55
CA ASN A 57 -12.03 7.15 8.71
C ASN A 57 -13.48 6.78 8.37
N ALA A 58 -14.07 7.41 7.36
CA ALA A 58 -15.41 7.07 6.88
C ALA A 58 -15.54 5.64 6.33
N HIS A 59 -14.44 4.98 6.00
CA HIS A 59 -14.44 3.59 5.53
C HIS A 59 -14.51 2.57 6.68
N TYR A 60 -14.06 2.95 7.89
CA TYR A 60 -14.02 2.06 9.05
C TYR A 60 -15.33 1.99 9.83
N ILE A 61 -16.08 3.09 9.88
CA ILE A 61 -17.25 3.24 10.74
C ILE A 61 -18.42 3.67 9.87
N PRO A 62 -19.49 2.85 9.71
CA PRO A 62 -20.64 3.20 8.87
C PRO A 62 -21.25 4.56 9.23
N GLU A 63 -21.28 4.91 10.53
CA GLU A 63 -21.79 6.18 11.03
C GLU A 63 -20.86 7.36 10.70
N ALA A 64 -19.59 7.11 10.45
CA ALA A 64 -18.60 8.13 10.08
C ALA A 64 -18.66 8.52 8.60
N ARG A 65 -19.51 7.87 7.78
CA ARG A 65 -19.74 8.29 6.38
C ARG A 65 -20.09 9.76 6.24
N PHE A 66 -20.75 10.31 7.26
CA PHE A 66 -21.11 11.73 7.34
C PHE A 66 -19.98 12.63 7.87
N ARG A 67 -18.80 12.08 8.16
CA ARG A 67 -17.66 12.81 8.73
C ARG A 67 -16.45 12.87 7.78
N CYS A 68 -16.57 12.33 6.58
CA CYS A 68 -15.55 12.57 5.56
C CYS A 68 -15.61 14.06 5.21
N ASP A 69 -14.49 14.74 5.35
CA ASP A 69 -14.35 16.17 5.03
C ASP A 69 -14.35 16.43 3.51
N ARG A 70 -14.22 15.39 2.70
CA ARG A 70 -14.18 15.45 1.24
C ARG A 70 -15.12 14.42 0.63
N VAL A 71 -16.27 14.87 0.22
CA VAL A 71 -17.28 14.07 -0.48
C VAL A 71 -17.65 14.72 -1.80
N ASP A 72 -18.05 13.93 -2.80
CA ASP A 72 -18.64 14.41 -4.03
C ASP A 72 -20.12 14.83 -3.83
N THR A 73 -20.77 15.25 -4.92
CA THR A 73 -22.19 15.65 -4.92
C THR A 73 -23.14 14.53 -4.50
N ASP A 74 -22.71 13.27 -4.64
CA ASP A 74 -23.47 12.07 -4.29
C ASP A 74 -23.16 11.56 -2.88
N GLY A 75 -22.30 12.28 -2.12
CA GLY A 75 -21.88 11.92 -0.76
C GLY A 75 -20.86 10.80 -0.71
N ARG A 76 -20.17 10.50 -1.82
CA ARG A 76 -19.08 9.52 -1.85
C ARG A 76 -17.77 10.15 -1.40
N CYS A 77 -16.98 9.40 -0.63
CA CYS A 77 -15.67 9.85 -0.17
C CYS A 77 -14.70 10.04 -1.35
N LEU A 78 -14.12 11.22 -1.47
CA LEU A 78 -13.14 11.56 -2.52
C LEU A 78 -11.71 11.06 -2.21
N HIS A 79 -11.43 10.62 -0.99
CA HIS A 79 -10.11 10.05 -0.68
C HIS A 79 -9.83 8.76 -1.46
N GLY A 80 -10.88 8.09 -1.94
CA GLY A 80 -10.78 6.81 -2.61
C GLY A 80 -10.35 5.69 -1.65
N THR A 81 -10.05 4.54 -2.21
CA THR A 81 -9.62 3.35 -1.48
C THR A 81 -8.34 2.78 -2.10
N GLY A 82 -7.66 1.89 -1.38
CA GLY A 82 -6.56 1.13 -1.99
C GLY A 82 -7.00 0.28 -3.19
N ALA A 83 -8.29 -0.08 -3.29
CA ALA A 83 -8.82 -0.76 -4.47
C ALA A 83 -8.85 0.14 -5.71
N ASP A 84 -9.04 1.46 -5.54
CA ASP A 84 -8.97 2.40 -6.66
C ASP A 84 -7.53 2.54 -7.16
N VAL A 85 -6.56 2.58 -6.25
CA VAL A 85 -5.13 2.53 -6.62
C VAL A 85 -4.81 1.21 -7.33
N ALA A 86 -5.31 0.07 -6.82
CA ALA A 86 -5.08 -1.23 -7.43
C ALA A 86 -5.63 -1.35 -8.86
N ARG A 87 -6.80 -0.75 -9.15
CA ARG A 87 -7.34 -0.68 -10.53
C ARG A 87 -6.40 0.11 -11.44
N ARG A 88 -5.94 1.27 -11.00
CA ARG A 88 -4.96 2.05 -11.77
C ARG A 88 -3.68 1.26 -12.03
N ILE A 89 -3.18 0.54 -11.02
CA ILE A 89 -2.03 -0.36 -11.18
C ILE A 89 -2.30 -1.41 -12.26
N ALA A 90 -3.50 -2.00 -12.31
CA ALA A 90 -3.85 -3.02 -13.29
C ALA A 90 -3.82 -2.49 -14.73
N ASP A 91 -4.13 -1.22 -14.93
CA ASP A 91 -4.18 -0.57 -16.25
C ASP A 91 -2.82 -0.04 -16.73
N LEU A 92 -1.83 0.11 -15.84
CA LEU A 92 -0.52 0.66 -16.18
C LEU A 92 0.44 -0.43 -16.72
N PRO A 93 1.34 -0.08 -17.67
CA PRO A 93 2.37 -0.96 -18.20
C PRO A 93 3.54 -1.14 -17.22
N LEU A 94 3.24 -1.65 -16.01
CA LEU A 94 4.21 -1.77 -14.95
C LEU A 94 5.24 -2.87 -15.21
N GLN A 95 6.43 -2.70 -14.64
CA GLN A 95 7.53 -3.62 -14.80
C GLN A 95 7.28 -4.94 -14.04
N ALA A 96 7.73 -6.07 -14.60
CA ALA A 96 7.47 -7.40 -14.06
C ALA A 96 8.08 -7.66 -12.66
N HIS A 97 9.08 -6.86 -12.25
CA HIS A 97 9.73 -7.00 -10.96
C HIS A 97 9.06 -6.23 -9.81
N GLN A 98 8.08 -5.37 -10.12
CA GLN A 98 7.37 -4.62 -9.08
C GLN A 98 6.61 -5.55 -8.14
N GLY A 99 6.71 -5.28 -6.85
CA GLY A 99 6.03 -6.01 -5.79
C GLY A 99 4.90 -5.20 -5.16
N PHE A 100 3.84 -5.89 -4.73
CA PHE A 100 2.68 -5.27 -4.09
C PHE A 100 2.43 -5.91 -2.74
N ILE A 101 2.25 -5.09 -1.71
CA ILE A 101 1.92 -5.52 -0.34
C ILE A 101 0.61 -4.87 0.06
N VAL A 102 -0.38 -5.68 0.38
CA VAL A 102 -1.63 -5.22 0.97
C VAL A 102 -1.55 -5.38 2.48
N HIS A 103 -1.61 -4.28 3.22
CA HIS A 103 -1.39 -4.26 4.67
C HIS A 103 -2.61 -3.81 5.49
N SER A 104 -3.79 -3.79 4.89
CA SER A 104 -5.01 -3.38 5.55
C SER A 104 -5.52 -4.40 6.56
N LEU A 105 -6.16 -3.92 7.63
CA LEU A 105 -6.93 -4.73 8.56
C LEU A 105 -8.32 -5.11 8.03
N ASN A 106 -8.79 -4.43 6.98
CA ASN A 106 -10.04 -4.76 6.30
C ASN A 106 -9.85 -6.00 5.42
N VAL A 107 -10.36 -7.13 5.90
CA VAL A 107 -10.19 -8.43 5.23
C VAL A 107 -10.84 -8.45 3.85
N GLU A 108 -12.05 -7.91 3.71
CA GLU A 108 -12.78 -7.85 2.43
C GLU A 108 -12.11 -6.91 1.45
N GLY A 109 -11.71 -5.73 1.92
CA GLY A 109 -10.97 -4.76 1.15
C GLY A 109 -9.63 -5.30 0.66
N SER A 110 -8.88 -5.97 1.54
CA SER A 110 -7.62 -6.65 1.18
C SER A 110 -7.83 -7.72 0.12
N ALA A 111 -8.86 -8.57 0.27
CA ALA A 111 -9.18 -9.60 -0.69
C ALA A 111 -9.57 -9.02 -2.06
N ASN A 112 -10.26 -7.88 -2.08
CA ASN A 112 -10.61 -7.18 -3.30
C ASN A 112 -9.38 -6.63 -4.03
N ILE A 113 -8.47 -5.96 -3.31
CA ILE A 113 -7.20 -5.48 -3.87
C ILE A 113 -6.40 -6.65 -4.47
N ILE A 114 -6.24 -7.74 -3.72
CA ILE A 114 -5.51 -8.91 -4.18
C ILE A 114 -6.13 -9.49 -5.46
N ARG A 115 -7.46 -9.57 -5.54
CA ARG A 115 -8.17 -10.06 -6.73
C ARG A 115 -7.90 -9.20 -7.96
N ILE A 116 -7.92 -7.87 -7.81
CA ILE A 116 -7.62 -6.92 -8.89
C ILE A 116 -6.18 -7.13 -9.37
N LEU A 117 -5.22 -7.16 -8.46
CA LEU A 117 -3.79 -7.32 -8.78
C LEU A 117 -3.46 -8.70 -9.36
N ALA A 118 -4.10 -9.77 -8.88
CA ALA A 118 -3.93 -11.13 -9.41
C ALA A 118 -4.40 -11.26 -10.86
N GLY A 119 -5.48 -10.57 -11.23
CA GLY A 119 -5.96 -10.49 -12.61
C GLY A 119 -4.92 -9.91 -13.57
N SER A 120 -4.05 -9.04 -13.08
CA SER A 120 -2.93 -8.45 -13.84
C SER A 120 -1.62 -9.26 -13.79
N ARG A 121 -1.63 -10.47 -13.23
CA ARG A 121 -0.45 -11.34 -13.03
C ARG A 121 0.67 -10.69 -12.18
N ARG A 122 0.33 -9.81 -11.26
CA ARG A 122 1.29 -9.11 -10.40
C ARG A 122 1.69 -9.94 -9.19
N ARG A 123 2.93 -9.77 -8.72
CA ARG A 123 3.38 -10.35 -7.43
C ARG A 123 2.71 -9.58 -6.31
N CYS A 124 1.75 -10.20 -5.62
CA CYS A 124 1.04 -9.58 -4.50
C CYS A 124 1.18 -10.42 -3.23
N LEU A 125 1.33 -9.74 -2.11
CA LEU A 125 1.42 -10.33 -0.79
C LEU A 125 0.49 -9.58 0.16
N SER A 126 -0.35 -10.33 0.89
CA SER A 126 -1.16 -9.77 1.98
C SER A 126 -0.44 -9.94 3.31
N ARG A 127 -0.33 -8.85 4.08
CA ARG A 127 0.21 -8.87 5.44
C ARG A 127 -0.48 -7.82 6.29
N CYS A 128 -0.94 -8.22 7.47
CA CYS A 128 -1.46 -7.29 8.44
C CYS A 128 -0.34 -6.44 9.05
N TYR A 129 -0.70 -5.24 9.48
CA TYR A 129 0.22 -4.28 10.07
C TYR A 129 0.95 -4.79 11.33
N ASP A 130 0.28 -5.56 12.18
CA ASP A 130 0.82 -6.15 13.41
C ASP A 130 1.97 -7.14 13.18
N ARG A 131 2.08 -7.66 11.96
CA ARG A 131 3.12 -8.62 11.56
C ARG A 131 4.29 -8.01 10.80
N TRP A 132 4.34 -6.71 10.64
CA TRP A 132 5.39 -6.04 9.87
C TRP A 132 6.78 -6.31 10.39
N GLY A 133 6.99 -6.34 11.70
CA GLY A 133 8.29 -6.64 12.29
C GLY A 133 8.87 -7.99 11.86
N ARG A 134 8.02 -8.98 11.59
CA ARG A 134 8.46 -10.29 11.06
C ARG A 134 8.63 -10.30 9.55
N PHE A 135 7.92 -9.42 8.84
CA PHE A 135 7.91 -9.39 7.38
C PHE A 135 9.02 -8.52 6.80
N ILE A 136 9.31 -7.36 7.39
CA ILE A 136 10.34 -6.42 6.91
C ILE A 136 11.76 -6.87 7.30
N GLY A 137 12.07 -7.98 7.64
CA GLY A 137 13.42 -8.50 7.84
C GLY A 137 13.92 -9.25 6.59
N PRO A 138 14.65 -10.32 6.81
CA PRO A 138 15.19 -11.16 5.72
C PRO A 138 14.13 -11.71 4.78
N GLU A 139 12.89 -11.93 5.26
CA GLU A 139 11.78 -12.40 4.44
C GLU A 139 11.33 -11.36 3.41
N PHE A 140 11.28 -10.09 3.81
CA PHE A 140 10.94 -9.00 2.90
C PHE A 140 11.98 -8.86 1.79
N VAL A 141 13.27 -8.91 2.15
CA VAL A 141 14.38 -8.87 1.20
C VAL A 141 14.33 -10.06 0.23
N ARG A 142 14.05 -11.27 0.75
CA ARG A 142 13.87 -12.47 -0.10
C ARG A 142 12.68 -12.34 -1.05
N TRP A 143 11.55 -11.82 -0.54
CA TRP A 143 10.36 -11.65 -1.35
C TRP A 143 10.56 -10.68 -2.51
N LEU A 144 11.36 -9.63 -2.30
CA LEU A 144 11.73 -8.67 -3.34
C LEU A 144 12.70 -9.26 -4.38
N GLY A 145 13.29 -10.44 -4.13
CA GLY A 145 14.32 -11.01 -4.97
C GLY A 145 15.65 -10.26 -4.90
N LEU A 146 15.83 -9.42 -3.87
CA LEU A 146 17.08 -8.70 -3.65
C LEU A 146 18.13 -9.63 -3.01
N PRO A 147 19.42 -9.47 -3.35
CA PRO A 147 20.48 -10.26 -2.73
C PRO A 147 20.53 -9.98 -1.23
N GLN A 148 20.49 -11.05 -0.42
CA GLN A 148 20.75 -10.92 1.00
C GLN A 148 22.22 -10.50 1.18
N ARG A 149 22.46 -9.35 1.79
CA ARG A 149 23.79 -9.05 2.29
C ARG A 149 24.05 -10.00 3.47
N VAL A 150 24.91 -11.00 3.23
CA VAL A 150 25.46 -11.81 4.30
C VAL A 150 26.27 -10.85 5.18
N ALA A 151 25.93 -10.80 6.47
CA ALA A 151 26.63 -9.99 7.47
C ALA A 151 27.99 -10.59 7.79
#